data_e172f4772c1792a1677d6cdb43fedee3
#
_entry.id   e172f4772c1792a1677d6cdb43fedee3
#
_cell.length_a   1.000
_cell.length_b   1.000
_cell.length_c   1.000
_cell.angle_alpha   90.00
_cell.angle_beta   90.00
_cell.angle_gamma   90.00
#
_symmetry.space_group_name_H-M   'P 1'
#
loop_
_entity.id
_entity.type
_entity.pdbx_description
1 polymer ?
#
loop_
_entity_poly.entity_id
_entity_poly.type
_entity_poly.pdbx_seq_one_letter_code
_entity_poly.pdbx_strand_id
1 'polypeptide(L)'
;MGTTVTVPFALTATAAFAQSAAGIPPEWETRKLLNSLVNNTQKLGPLVEEINPAEWKEKGAPDAYQAQWRSVRAAIGGLQSASSQLAKEPTRLPLALDTLFRLDGLNVYLGSLASGVRRYQNPALADLLLGVADENAANRESLKQYTLDLAATKEGEWKVMENEAQRCLSIIVKQPPPAKPKSPSPPKSTQKDQK
;
A
#
# COMPACT_ATOMS: atom_id res chain seq x y z
N MET A 1 66.68 -19.94 17.66
CA MET A 1 66.09 -19.09 16.61
C MET A 1 64.59 -19.39 16.62
N GLY A 2 63.82 -18.59 17.32
CA GLY A 2 62.36 -18.73 17.44
C GLY A 2 61.66 -17.66 16.61
N THR A 3 60.92 -18.07 15.62
CA THR A 3 60.12 -17.23 14.74
C THR A 3 58.69 -17.09 15.33
N THR A 4 58.38 -15.92 15.89
CA THR A 4 57.03 -15.56 16.33
C THR A 4 56.17 -15.14 15.12
N VAL A 5 55.11 -15.91 14.84
CA VAL A 5 54.11 -15.60 13.81
C VAL A 5 53.02 -14.76 14.46
N THR A 6 52.94 -13.48 14.06
CA THR A 6 51.90 -12.56 14.50
C THR A 6 50.71 -12.66 13.51
N VAL A 7 49.55 -13.16 13.96
CA VAL A 7 48.31 -13.21 13.20
C VAL A 7 47.56 -11.88 13.36
N PRO A 8 47.22 -11.15 12.29
CA PRO A 8 46.40 -9.94 12.40
C PRO A 8 44.94 -10.35 12.59
N PHE A 9 44.34 -9.85 13.68
CA PHE A 9 42.92 -9.94 13.99
C PHE A 9 42.20 -8.90 13.14
N ALA A 10 41.51 -9.37 12.07
CA ALA A 10 40.67 -8.53 11.24
C ALA A 10 39.37 -8.24 11.99
N LEU A 11 39.18 -7.00 12.46
CA LEU A 11 37.89 -6.49 12.94
C LEU A 11 36.93 -6.38 11.72
N THR A 12 36.00 -7.29 11.60
CA THR A 12 34.84 -7.13 10.71
C THR A 12 33.87 -6.13 11.35
N ALA A 13 33.86 -4.91 10.84
CA ALA A 13 32.82 -3.92 11.16
C ALA A 13 31.50 -4.42 10.56
N THR A 14 30.63 -4.96 11.41
CA THR A 14 29.22 -5.16 11.08
C THR A 14 28.57 -3.78 10.90
N ALA A 15 28.34 -3.37 9.65
CA ALA A 15 27.50 -2.23 9.34
C ALA A 15 26.07 -2.58 9.82
N ALA A 16 25.72 -2.10 11.01
CA ALA A 16 24.36 -2.04 11.46
C ALA A 16 23.61 -1.14 10.46
N PHE A 17 22.78 -1.73 9.62
CA PHE A 17 21.79 -0.99 8.86
C PHE A 17 20.88 -0.32 9.89
N ALA A 18 21.15 0.95 10.17
CA ALA A 18 20.22 1.81 10.86
C ALA A 18 18.98 1.88 9.97
N GLN A 19 17.96 1.07 10.28
CA GLN A 19 16.61 1.31 9.80
C GLN A 19 16.24 2.69 10.34
N SER A 20 16.30 3.68 9.45
CA SER A 20 15.68 4.98 9.68
C SER A 20 14.25 4.70 10.09
N ALA A 21 13.88 5.09 11.31
CA ALA A 21 12.50 5.35 11.66
C ALA A 21 12.07 6.60 10.87
N ALA A 22 12.07 6.48 9.55
CA ALA A 22 11.51 7.46 8.66
C ALA A 22 10.00 7.34 8.83
N GLY A 23 9.39 8.32 9.51
CA GLY A 23 7.94 8.46 9.55
C GLY A 23 7.40 8.57 8.12
N ILE A 24 6.08 8.51 7.99
CA ILE A 24 5.40 8.67 6.69
C ILE A 24 5.96 9.92 5.98
N PRO A 25 6.41 9.80 4.72
CA PRO A 25 6.90 10.96 3.97
C PRO A 25 5.81 12.03 3.82
N PRO A 26 6.19 13.30 3.67
CA PRO A 26 5.23 14.38 3.48
C PRO A 26 4.31 14.13 2.28
N GLU A 27 3.07 14.58 2.32
CA GLU A 27 2.09 14.37 1.25
C GLU A 27 2.57 14.81 -0.14
N TRP A 28 3.34 15.91 -0.22
CA TRP A 28 3.87 16.39 -1.50
C TRP A 28 4.85 15.40 -2.14
N GLU A 29 5.63 14.68 -1.33
CA GLU A 29 6.56 13.65 -1.79
C GLU A 29 5.79 12.42 -2.30
N THR A 30 4.78 12.00 -1.57
CA THR A 30 3.86 10.94 -2.00
C THR A 30 3.18 11.29 -3.32
N ARG A 31 2.69 12.53 -3.47
CA ARG A 31 2.10 13.01 -4.73
C ARG A 31 3.11 13.04 -5.88
N LYS A 32 4.35 13.43 -5.62
CA LYS A 32 5.44 13.41 -6.61
C LYS A 32 5.72 11.97 -7.10
N LEU A 33 5.80 11.03 -6.17
CA LEU A 33 5.94 9.60 -6.48
C LEU A 33 4.80 9.10 -7.38
N LEU A 34 3.55 9.38 -7.00
CA LEU A 34 2.38 8.94 -7.75
C LEU A 34 2.29 9.58 -9.14
N ASN A 35 2.65 10.85 -9.27
CA ASN A 35 2.73 11.52 -10.57
C ASN A 35 3.81 10.90 -11.47
N SER A 36 4.99 10.57 -10.92
CA SER A 36 6.04 9.86 -11.66
C SER A 36 5.56 8.49 -12.13
N LEU A 37 4.89 7.73 -11.25
CA LEU A 37 4.31 6.43 -11.56
C LEU A 37 3.28 6.52 -12.71
N VAL A 38 2.36 7.49 -12.63
CA VAL A 38 1.33 7.70 -13.64
C VAL A 38 1.95 8.11 -14.98
N ASN A 39 2.89 9.05 -14.97
CA ASN A 39 3.56 9.53 -16.19
C ASN A 39 4.30 8.39 -16.91
N ASN A 40 5.01 7.54 -16.18
CA ASN A 40 5.69 6.40 -16.78
C ASN A 40 4.66 5.36 -17.29
N THR A 41 3.59 5.11 -16.55
CA THR A 41 2.53 4.19 -16.98
C THR A 41 1.81 4.68 -18.25
N GLN A 42 1.66 6.00 -18.43
CA GLN A 42 1.05 6.58 -19.64
C GLN A 42 1.85 6.31 -20.92
N LYS A 43 3.18 6.17 -20.81
CA LYS A 43 4.04 5.81 -21.96
C LYS A 43 3.72 4.42 -22.52
N LEU A 44 3.11 3.53 -21.73
CA LEU A 44 2.69 2.20 -22.18
C LEU A 44 1.51 2.26 -23.16
N GLY A 45 0.64 3.28 -23.05
CA GLY A 45 -0.58 3.38 -23.86
C GLY A 45 -0.31 3.24 -25.36
N PRO A 46 0.50 4.13 -25.97
CA PRO A 46 0.83 4.05 -27.39
C PRO A 46 1.45 2.71 -27.80
N LEU A 47 2.35 2.16 -26.98
CA LEU A 47 3.00 0.88 -27.28
C LEU A 47 2.02 -0.30 -27.27
N VAL A 48 1.04 -0.28 -26.36
CA VAL A 48 0.02 -1.33 -26.25
C VAL A 48 -1.01 -1.23 -27.40
N GLU A 49 -1.28 -0.02 -27.91
CA GLU A 49 -2.14 0.18 -29.09
C GLU A 49 -1.50 -0.35 -30.39
N GLU A 50 -0.18 -0.43 -30.48
CA GLU A 50 0.52 -1.02 -31.63
C GLU A 50 0.43 -2.57 -31.64
N ILE A 51 -0.01 -3.19 -30.56
CA ILE A 51 -0.11 -4.65 -30.45
C ILE A 51 -1.42 -5.14 -31.06
N ASN A 52 -1.32 -6.05 -32.04
CA ASN A 52 -2.48 -6.67 -32.66
C ASN A 52 -2.51 -8.20 -32.48
N PRO A 53 -3.01 -8.71 -31.33
CA PRO A 53 -3.04 -10.14 -31.06
C PRO A 53 -3.98 -10.91 -31.99
N ALA A 54 -4.91 -10.24 -32.69
CA ALA A 54 -5.79 -10.89 -33.65
C ALA A 54 -5.02 -11.46 -34.84
N GLU A 55 -4.01 -10.74 -35.34
CA GLU A 55 -3.14 -11.21 -36.42
C GLU A 55 -2.21 -12.36 -36.00
N TRP A 56 -1.99 -12.54 -34.72
CA TRP A 56 -1.11 -13.61 -34.21
C TRP A 56 -1.75 -15.00 -34.33
N LYS A 57 -3.08 -15.07 -34.39
CA LYS A 57 -3.81 -16.34 -34.59
C LYS A 57 -3.38 -17.05 -35.85
N GLU A 58 -3.18 -16.30 -36.94
CA GLU A 58 -2.70 -16.83 -38.22
C GLU A 58 -1.27 -17.42 -38.12
N LYS A 59 -0.51 -16.95 -37.12
CA LYS A 59 0.82 -17.45 -36.77
C LYS A 59 0.80 -18.54 -35.70
N GLY A 60 -0.38 -19.07 -35.34
CA GLY A 60 -0.54 -20.14 -34.36
C GLY A 60 -0.50 -19.70 -32.89
N ALA A 61 -0.74 -18.41 -32.59
CA ALA A 61 -0.80 -17.94 -31.22
C ALA A 61 -2.12 -18.36 -30.52
N PRO A 62 -2.06 -18.72 -29.24
CA PRO A 62 -3.24 -19.00 -28.43
C PRO A 62 -4.16 -17.77 -28.29
N ASP A 63 -5.48 -17.98 -28.23
CA ASP A 63 -6.49 -16.92 -28.01
C ASP A 63 -6.29 -16.16 -26.68
N ALA A 64 -5.58 -16.76 -25.73
CA ALA A 64 -5.26 -16.15 -24.44
C ALA A 64 -4.55 -14.80 -24.57
N TYR A 65 -3.75 -14.58 -25.62
CA TYR A 65 -3.05 -13.30 -25.83
C TYR A 65 -4.00 -12.13 -26.08
N GLN A 66 -5.14 -12.36 -26.72
CA GLN A 66 -6.14 -11.31 -26.88
C GLN A 66 -6.77 -10.90 -25.54
N ALA A 67 -7.01 -11.86 -24.65
CA ALA A 67 -7.46 -11.58 -23.29
C ALA A 67 -6.38 -10.83 -22.47
N GLN A 68 -5.13 -11.25 -22.57
CA GLN A 68 -3.99 -10.58 -21.91
C GLN A 68 -3.83 -9.13 -22.36
N TRP A 69 -3.90 -8.87 -23.66
CA TRP A 69 -3.85 -7.51 -24.19
C TRP A 69 -4.96 -6.62 -23.61
N ARG A 70 -6.20 -7.12 -23.54
CA ARG A 70 -7.31 -6.39 -22.90
C ARG A 70 -7.04 -6.15 -21.41
N SER A 71 -6.46 -7.13 -20.72
CA SER A 71 -6.13 -7.03 -19.30
C SER A 71 -5.05 -5.96 -19.06
N VAL A 72 -4.02 -5.87 -19.91
CA VAL A 72 -2.99 -4.81 -19.82
C VAL A 72 -3.63 -3.42 -19.99
N ARG A 73 -4.49 -3.23 -21.00
CA ARG A 73 -5.19 -1.94 -21.20
C ARG A 73 -6.03 -1.55 -20.00
N ALA A 74 -6.80 -2.50 -19.46
CA ALA A 74 -7.60 -2.28 -18.26
C ALA A 74 -6.73 -2.00 -17.02
N ALA A 75 -5.60 -2.69 -16.87
CA ALA A 75 -4.67 -2.50 -15.76
C ALA A 75 -4.00 -1.12 -15.78
N ILE A 76 -3.62 -0.60 -16.96
CA ILE A 76 -3.10 0.77 -17.12
C ILE A 76 -4.12 1.80 -16.58
N GLY A 77 -5.37 1.74 -17.04
CA GLY A 77 -6.42 2.65 -16.57
C GLY A 77 -6.74 2.48 -15.09
N GLY A 78 -6.76 1.23 -14.62
CA GLY A 78 -6.98 0.91 -13.21
C GLY A 78 -5.89 1.49 -12.29
N LEU A 79 -4.62 1.40 -12.68
CA LEU A 79 -3.49 1.95 -11.92
C LEU A 79 -3.55 3.49 -11.89
N GLN A 80 -3.87 4.14 -12.99
CA GLN A 80 -4.04 5.61 -13.05
C GLN A 80 -5.15 6.08 -12.10
N SER A 81 -6.28 5.38 -12.10
CA SER A 81 -7.41 5.67 -11.20
C SER A 81 -7.03 5.49 -9.72
N ALA A 82 -6.40 4.37 -9.37
CA ALA A 82 -5.95 4.09 -8.00
C ALA A 82 -4.93 5.12 -7.52
N SER A 83 -3.94 5.47 -8.36
CA SER A 83 -2.93 6.50 -8.04
C SER A 83 -3.58 7.86 -7.80
N SER A 84 -4.59 8.23 -8.60
CA SER A 84 -5.34 9.47 -8.44
C SER A 84 -6.15 9.51 -7.14
N GLN A 85 -6.72 8.37 -6.72
CA GLN A 85 -7.44 8.25 -5.45
C GLN A 85 -6.48 8.34 -4.26
N LEU A 86 -5.34 7.64 -4.32
CA LEU A 86 -4.32 7.71 -3.27
C LEU A 86 -3.74 9.12 -3.15
N ALA A 87 -3.55 9.85 -4.25
CA ALA A 87 -3.08 11.24 -4.21
C ALA A 87 -4.05 12.20 -3.50
N LYS A 88 -5.35 11.90 -3.47
CA LYS A 88 -6.37 12.68 -2.75
C LYS A 88 -6.40 12.35 -1.26
N GLU A 89 -6.21 11.09 -0.92
CA GLU A 89 -6.28 10.57 0.45
C GLU A 89 -5.02 9.73 0.77
N PRO A 90 -3.84 10.38 0.88
CA PRO A 90 -2.56 9.66 0.98
C PRO A 90 -2.44 8.82 2.25
N THR A 91 -3.10 9.18 3.33
CA THR A 91 -3.03 8.44 4.60
C THR A 91 -3.93 7.21 4.69
N ARG A 92 -4.63 6.86 3.61
CA ARG A 92 -5.50 5.67 3.56
C ARG A 92 -4.74 4.43 3.12
N LEU A 93 -4.40 3.59 4.07
CA LEU A 93 -3.69 2.32 3.84
C LEU A 93 -4.34 1.42 2.77
N PRO A 94 -5.68 1.23 2.72
CA PRO A 94 -6.30 0.42 1.66
C PRO A 94 -6.03 0.95 0.25
N LEU A 95 -5.96 2.28 0.05
CA LEU A 95 -5.65 2.88 -1.25
C LEU A 95 -4.18 2.67 -1.64
N ALA A 96 -3.26 2.76 -0.67
CA ALA A 96 -1.84 2.48 -0.90
C ALA A 96 -1.63 1.01 -1.32
N LEU A 97 -2.28 0.08 -0.63
CA LEU A 97 -2.26 -1.35 -0.97
C LEU A 97 -2.87 -1.62 -2.35
N ASP A 98 -4.05 -1.05 -2.67
CA ASP A 98 -4.69 -1.23 -3.98
C ASP A 98 -3.78 -0.72 -5.11
N THR A 99 -3.16 0.45 -4.92
CA THR A 99 -2.23 1.02 -5.91
C THR A 99 -1.00 0.12 -6.11
N LEU A 100 -0.42 -0.40 -5.03
CA LEU A 100 0.74 -1.29 -5.08
C LEU A 100 0.39 -2.60 -5.80
N PHE A 101 -0.72 -3.25 -5.45
CA PHE A 101 -1.13 -4.51 -6.08
C PHE A 101 -1.51 -4.34 -7.55
N ARG A 102 -2.09 -3.20 -7.95
CA ARG A 102 -2.36 -2.89 -9.36
C ARG A 102 -1.07 -2.70 -10.15
N LEU A 103 -0.06 -2.05 -9.57
CA LEU A 103 1.25 -1.91 -10.20
C LEU A 103 1.93 -3.28 -10.38
N ASP A 104 1.90 -4.12 -9.36
CA ASP A 104 2.43 -5.49 -9.46
C ASP A 104 1.69 -6.33 -10.49
N GLY A 105 0.37 -6.26 -10.52
CA GLY A 105 -0.46 -6.93 -11.51
C GLY A 105 -0.17 -6.47 -12.94
N LEU A 106 -0.01 -5.15 -13.15
CA LEU A 106 0.36 -4.60 -14.46
C LEU A 106 1.70 -5.17 -14.94
N ASN A 107 2.72 -5.22 -14.08
CA ASN A 107 4.03 -5.77 -14.43
C ASN A 107 3.95 -7.25 -14.85
N VAL A 108 3.14 -8.05 -14.14
CA VAL A 108 2.93 -9.46 -14.50
C VAL A 108 2.26 -9.58 -15.88
N TYR A 109 1.21 -8.80 -16.13
CA TYR A 109 0.51 -8.82 -17.42
C TYR A 109 1.40 -8.34 -18.57
N LEU A 110 2.20 -7.29 -18.36
CA LEU A 110 3.15 -6.79 -19.34
C LEU A 110 4.20 -7.82 -19.70
N GLY A 111 4.80 -8.50 -18.72
CA GLY A 111 5.80 -9.54 -18.96
C GLY A 111 5.24 -10.70 -19.80
N SER A 112 4.00 -11.12 -19.50
CA SER A 112 3.32 -12.15 -20.28
C SER A 112 3.00 -11.70 -21.71
N LEU A 113 2.47 -10.49 -21.89
CA LEU A 113 2.14 -9.92 -23.20
C LEU A 113 3.40 -9.69 -24.03
N ALA A 114 4.48 -9.14 -23.45
CA ALA A 114 5.76 -8.90 -24.11
C ALA A 114 6.36 -10.19 -24.68
N SER A 115 6.18 -11.32 -24.00
CA SER A 115 6.60 -12.63 -24.49
C SER A 115 5.88 -13.01 -25.79
N GLY A 116 4.58 -12.70 -25.89
CA GLY A 116 3.79 -12.87 -27.11
C GLY A 116 4.21 -11.92 -28.22
N VAL A 117 4.39 -10.63 -27.90
CA VAL A 117 4.87 -9.59 -28.84
C VAL A 117 6.21 -9.99 -29.44
N ARG A 118 7.14 -10.46 -28.61
CA ARG A 118 8.49 -10.92 -29.05
C ARG A 118 8.40 -12.06 -30.02
N ARG A 119 7.49 -13.01 -29.77
CA ARG A 119 7.36 -14.23 -30.57
C ARG A 119 6.60 -14.03 -31.88
N TYR A 120 5.53 -13.24 -31.85
CA TYR A 120 4.55 -13.23 -32.93
C TYR A 120 4.52 -11.91 -33.73
N GLN A 121 5.08 -10.80 -33.18
CA GLN A 121 5.03 -9.49 -33.81
C GLN A 121 6.44 -8.88 -34.00
N ASN A 122 7.01 -8.29 -32.97
CA ASN A 122 8.24 -7.53 -33.05
C ASN A 122 9.04 -7.57 -31.72
N PRO A 123 10.24 -8.19 -31.70
CA PRO A 123 11.10 -8.21 -30.51
C PRO A 123 11.45 -6.82 -29.97
N ALA A 124 11.68 -5.82 -30.85
CA ALA A 124 12.03 -4.47 -30.40
C ALA A 124 10.85 -3.78 -29.68
N LEU A 125 9.60 -4.02 -30.11
CA LEU A 125 8.42 -3.53 -29.39
C LEU A 125 8.30 -4.19 -28.01
N ALA A 126 8.60 -5.49 -27.90
CA ALA A 126 8.62 -6.18 -26.60
C ALA A 126 9.67 -5.58 -25.66
N ASP A 127 10.86 -5.24 -26.18
CA ASP A 127 11.93 -4.63 -25.38
C ASP A 127 11.56 -3.22 -24.93
N LEU A 128 10.87 -2.43 -25.76
CA LEU A 128 10.35 -1.11 -25.40
C LEU A 128 9.29 -1.21 -24.28
N LEU A 129 8.36 -2.17 -24.37
CA LEU A 129 7.35 -2.40 -23.33
C LEU A 129 7.98 -2.71 -21.98
N LEU A 130 8.97 -3.60 -21.97
CA LEU A 130 9.67 -3.98 -20.73
C LEU A 130 10.53 -2.82 -20.22
N GLY A 131 11.20 -2.07 -21.09
CA GLY A 131 11.99 -0.89 -20.70
C GLY A 131 11.15 0.17 -19.99
N VAL A 132 9.94 0.47 -20.50
CA VAL A 132 9.01 1.39 -19.82
C VAL A 132 8.51 0.82 -18.49
N ALA A 133 8.27 -0.50 -18.40
CA ALA A 133 7.91 -1.14 -17.14
C ALA A 133 9.04 -1.01 -16.09
N ASP A 134 10.29 -1.18 -16.51
CA ASP A 134 11.47 -1.06 -15.66
C ASP A 134 11.69 0.37 -15.14
N GLU A 135 11.29 1.41 -15.89
CA GLU A 135 11.31 2.79 -15.39
C GLU A 135 10.47 2.99 -14.13
N ASN A 136 9.48 2.12 -13.90
CA ASN A 136 8.66 2.13 -12.68
C ASN A 136 9.25 1.32 -11.52
N ALA A 137 10.38 0.63 -11.69
CA ALA A 137 10.94 -0.20 -10.62
C ALA A 137 11.28 0.60 -9.35
N ALA A 138 11.88 1.79 -9.49
CA ALA A 138 12.18 2.68 -8.36
C ALA A 138 10.88 3.23 -7.71
N ASN A 139 9.89 3.60 -8.52
CA ASN A 139 8.58 4.06 -8.03
C ASN A 139 7.85 2.94 -7.25
N ARG A 140 7.95 1.70 -7.73
CA ARG A 140 7.39 0.52 -7.06
C ARG A 140 8.01 0.29 -5.70
N GLU A 141 9.33 0.34 -5.59
CA GLU A 141 10.01 0.16 -4.29
C GLU A 141 9.67 1.29 -3.33
N SER A 142 9.63 2.54 -3.80
CA SER A 142 9.22 3.69 -3.00
C SER A 142 7.77 3.58 -2.52
N LEU A 143 6.84 3.12 -3.39
CA LEU A 143 5.43 2.91 -3.03
C LEU A 143 5.27 1.77 -2.02
N LYS A 144 6.05 0.70 -2.17
CA LYS A 144 6.08 -0.41 -1.22
C LYS A 144 6.55 0.06 0.16
N GLN A 145 7.68 0.80 0.21
CA GLN A 145 8.19 1.35 1.48
C GLN A 145 7.18 2.29 2.12
N TYR A 146 6.60 3.22 1.35
CA TYR A 146 5.52 4.08 1.81
C TYR A 146 4.35 3.31 2.43
N THR A 147 3.93 2.22 1.77
CA THR A 147 2.83 1.38 2.25
C THR A 147 3.16 0.69 3.57
N LEU A 148 4.41 0.23 3.73
CA LEU A 148 4.89 -0.37 4.98
C LEU A 148 4.95 0.64 6.13
N ASP A 149 5.46 1.84 5.87
CA ASP A 149 5.55 2.92 6.86
C ASP A 149 4.15 3.38 7.31
N LEU A 150 3.21 3.48 6.34
CA LEU A 150 1.81 3.79 6.62
C LEU A 150 1.15 2.70 7.46
N ALA A 151 1.40 1.42 7.16
CA ALA A 151 0.87 0.31 7.93
C ALA A 151 1.40 0.31 9.37
N ALA A 152 2.71 0.52 9.57
CA ALA A 152 3.32 0.61 10.89
C ALA A 152 2.75 1.78 11.70
N THR A 153 2.53 2.94 11.06
CA THR A 153 1.91 4.10 11.72
C THR A 153 0.49 3.78 12.15
N LYS A 154 -0.32 3.18 11.29
CA LYS A 154 -1.71 2.80 11.61
C LYS A 154 -1.80 1.76 12.72
N GLU A 155 -0.87 0.82 12.76
CA GLU A 155 -0.77 -0.14 13.86
C GLU A 155 -0.42 0.54 15.19
N GLY A 156 0.49 1.52 15.18
CA GLY A 156 0.82 2.33 16.35
C GLY A 156 -0.37 3.14 16.86
N GLU A 157 -1.09 3.84 15.96
CA GLU A 157 -2.32 4.57 16.30
C GLU A 157 -3.37 3.65 16.92
N TRP A 158 -3.56 2.46 16.35
CA TRP A 158 -4.50 1.46 16.88
C TRP A 158 -4.15 1.02 18.31
N LYS A 159 -2.88 0.72 18.59
CA LYS A 159 -2.42 0.33 19.93
C LYS A 159 -2.68 1.42 20.97
N VAL A 160 -2.48 2.69 20.60
CA VAL A 160 -2.77 3.82 21.49
C VAL A 160 -4.26 3.90 21.77
N MET A 161 -5.12 3.83 20.76
CA MET A 161 -6.57 3.86 20.91
C MET A 161 -7.10 2.71 21.75
N GLU A 162 -6.58 1.49 21.58
CA GLU A 162 -6.94 0.32 22.35
C GLU A 162 -6.60 0.50 23.84
N ASN A 163 -5.39 0.99 24.14
CA ASN A 163 -4.97 1.27 25.50
C ASN A 163 -5.87 2.33 26.18
N GLU A 164 -6.20 3.41 25.47
CA GLU A 164 -7.11 4.43 26.00
C GLU A 164 -8.53 3.90 26.22
N ALA A 165 -9.05 3.07 25.32
CA ALA A 165 -10.34 2.44 25.48
C ALA A 165 -10.37 1.53 26.74
N GLN A 166 -9.33 0.73 26.96
CA GLN A 166 -9.20 -0.11 28.15
C GLN A 166 -9.11 0.73 29.43
N ARG A 167 -8.37 1.84 29.42
CA ARG A 167 -8.33 2.79 30.55
C ARG A 167 -9.71 3.35 30.86
N CYS A 168 -10.45 3.82 29.85
CA CYS A 168 -11.81 4.32 30.03
C CYS A 168 -12.73 3.25 30.64
N LEU A 169 -12.71 2.03 30.12
CA LEU A 169 -13.50 0.92 30.64
C LEU A 169 -13.16 0.62 32.12
N SER A 170 -11.87 0.64 32.47
CA SER A 170 -11.44 0.39 33.88
C SER A 170 -11.92 1.47 34.84
N ILE A 171 -12.07 2.72 34.41
CA ILE A 171 -12.61 3.82 35.19
C ILE A 171 -14.13 3.65 35.40
N ILE A 172 -14.86 3.30 34.32
CA ILE A 172 -16.31 3.09 34.36
C ILE A 172 -16.66 1.94 35.32
N VAL A 173 -15.92 0.83 35.26
CA VAL A 173 -16.16 -0.35 36.15
C VAL A 173 -15.87 -0.04 37.60
N LYS A 174 -14.95 0.88 37.90
CA LYS A 174 -14.62 1.30 39.28
C LYS A 174 -15.56 2.36 39.84
N GLN A 175 -16.40 3.00 39.02
CA GLN A 175 -17.38 3.96 39.50
C GLN A 175 -18.48 3.23 40.31
N PRO A 176 -18.81 3.69 41.53
CA PRO A 176 -19.94 3.12 42.25
C PRO A 176 -21.23 3.35 41.46
N PRO A 177 -22.18 2.40 41.50
CA PRO A 177 -23.45 2.55 40.79
C PRO A 177 -24.13 3.87 41.19
N PRO A 178 -24.78 4.57 40.27
CA PRO A 178 -25.44 5.83 40.55
C PRO A 178 -26.44 5.59 41.71
N ALA A 179 -26.37 6.48 42.72
CA ALA A 179 -27.27 6.40 43.87
C ALA A 179 -28.73 6.40 43.38
N LYS A 180 -29.50 5.37 43.78
CA LYS A 180 -30.92 5.31 43.46
C LYS A 180 -31.58 6.63 43.89
N PRO A 181 -32.46 7.24 43.08
CA PRO A 181 -33.18 8.43 43.46
C PRO A 181 -33.94 8.14 44.76
N LYS A 182 -33.71 8.96 45.81
CA LYS A 182 -34.45 8.83 47.08
C LYS A 182 -35.93 8.97 46.75
N SER A 183 -36.71 7.93 47.03
CA SER A 183 -38.18 8.02 46.97
C SER A 183 -38.65 9.21 47.81
N PRO A 184 -39.59 10.02 47.30
CA PRO A 184 -40.15 11.12 48.12
C PRO A 184 -40.77 10.56 49.37
N SER A 185 -40.35 11.10 50.53
CA SER A 185 -40.91 10.73 51.81
C SER A 185 -42.40 11.04 51.82
N PRO A 186 -43.31 10.17 52.37
CA PRO A 186 -44.71 10.42 52.44
C PRO A 186 -44.99 11.69 53.31
N PRO A 187 -46.01 12.51 52.96
CA PRO A 187 -46.35 13.72 53.75
C PRO A 187 -46.77 13.35 55.16
N LYS A 188 -46.18 14.03 56.17
CA LYS A 188 -46.61 13.93 57.57
C LYS A 188 -48.08 14.31 57.69
N SER A 189 -48.93 13.38 58.10
CA SER A 189 -50.34 13.63 58.48
C SER A 189 -50.40 14.57 59.68
N THR A 190 -50.89 15.78 59.44
CA THR A 190 -51.23 16.72 60.52
C THR A 190 -52.49 16.24 61.19
N GLN A 191 -52.36 15.67 62.38
CA GLN A 191 -53.47 15.32 63.23
C GLN A 191 -54.02 16.62 63.79
N LYS A 192 -55.23 16.99 63.37
CA LYS A 192 -56.01 18.07 63.97
C LYS A 192 -56.67 17.55 65.22
N ASP A 193 -56.21 18.09 66.33
CA ASP A 193 -56.96 17.93 67.62
C ASP A 193 -58.29 18.71 67.52
N GLN A 194 -59.39 17.97 67.72
CA GLN A 194 -60.68 18.54 67.99
C GLN A 194 -60.91 18.56 69.48
N LYS A 195 -61.22 19.75 69.95
CA LYS A 195 -62.00 19.95 71.22
C LYS A 195 -63.18 20.82 70.85
#